data_5de575f5df112f1799f1ebb323eab112
#
_entry.id   5de575f5df112f1799f1ebb323eab112
#
_cell.length_a   1.000
_cell.length_b   1.000
_cell.length_c   1.000
_cell.angle_alpha   90.00
_cell.angle_beta   90.00
_cell.angle_gamma   90.00
#
_symmetry.space_group_name_H-M   'P 1'
#
loop_
_entity.id
_entity.type
_entity.pdbx_description
1 polymer ?
#
loop_
_entity_poly.entity_id
_entity_poly.type
_entity_poly.pdbx_seq_one_letter_code
_entity_poly.pdbx_strand_id
1 'polypeptide(L)'
;MANKEIPYKIYLEESELASAWYNVRADMKTKPAPLLNPGTGQPMTAAELGAVFCEELVAQELNNDDRLIPIPEEIVSFYKMYRPSPLVRAYCLEEKLQTPAHIYYKFEGNNTSGSHKLNSAVAQAYYAKKQGLKGVTTETGAGQWGTALSMACSYFGLDCKVFMVKVSYEQKPFRREVMRTYGASVTPSPSMTTEVGRKILAEHPGTTGPLGCAISEAVEVAVNNPGYRYVLGSVLNQVLLHQSVIGLETKAALDKYGIKPDIIIGCAGGGSNLGGLISPFMGQKLRGEADYRIIAVEPASCPSFTRGVYAYDFCDTGMVCPLAKMYTLGSDFIPAPNHAGGLRYHGMSPVLSQLYDDGYMEAVSVPQTSVFEAAEEFARVEGILPAPESSHAIRVAIDEALKCKQTGEEKNIVFGLTGTGYFDMLAYEKFHDGKMDDYIPTDEELASFRARLPKVN
;
A
#
# COMPACT_ATOMS: atom_id res chain seq x y z
N MET A 1 12.69 -3.57 -37.14
CA MET A 1 11.55 -2.76 -36.64
C MET A 1 12.07 -1.34 -36.52
N ALA A 2 11.36 -0.35 -37.09
CA ALA A 2 11.77 1.04 -36.94
C ALA A 2 11.80 1.39 -35.44
N ASN A 3 12.89 2.03 -34.98
CA ASN A 3 13.01 2.53 -33.61
C ASN A 3 11.85 3.51 -33.37
N LYS A 4 10.76 3.05 -32.73
CA LYS A 4 9.71 3.96 -32.30
C LYS A 4 10.31 4.77 -31.16
N GLU A 5 10.39 6.07 -31.35
CA GLU A 5 10.74 7.00 -30.28
C GLU A 5 9.78 6.80 -29.11
N ILE A 6 10.29 6.59 -27.89
CA ILE A 6 9.45 6.35 -26.71
C ILE A 6 8.85 7.68 -26.29
N PRO A 7 7.49 7.83 -26.25
CA PRO A 7 6.88 9.06 -25.81
C PRO A 7 7.09 9.32 -24.32
N TYR A 8 6.97 10.57 -23.86
CA TYR A 8 6.98 10.91 -22.43
C TYR A 8 5.94 10.11 -21.64
N LYS A 9 4.73 9.99 -22.19
CA LYS A 9 3.61 9.26 -21.56
C LYS A 9 3.18 8.13 -22.47
N ILE A 10 3.30 6.91 -21.99
CA ILE A 10 2.79 5.71 -22.64
C ILE A 10 1.39 5.46 -22.09
N TYR A 11 0.38 5.62 -22.94
CA TYR A 11 -1.00 5.30 -22.63
C TYR A 11 -1.42 3.98 -23.29
N LEU A 12 -2.24 3.25 -22.56
CA LEU A 12 -3.04 2.16 -23.10
C LEU A 12 -4.42 2.69 -23.51
N GLU A 13 -5.07 2.01 -24.43
CA GLU A 13 -6.48 2.26 -24.77
C GLU A 13 -7.39 1.59 -23.72
N GLU A 14 -8.66 2.02 -23.62
CA GLU A 14 -9.64 1.37 -22.73
C GLU A 14 -9.81 -0.12 -23.02
N SER A 15 -9.66 -0.53 -24.27
CA SER A 15 -9.71 -1.93 -24.70
C SER A 15 -8.51 -2.77 -24.23
N GLU A 16 -7.43 -2.11 -23.80
CA GLU A 16 -6.22 -2.74 -23.25
C GLU A 16 -6.25 -2.84 -21.71
N LEU A 17 -7.34 -2.38 -21.06
CA LEU A 17 -7.52 -2.55 -19.62
C LEU A 17 -7.58 -4.05 -19.26
N ALA A 18 -7.00 -4.38 -18.12
CA ALA A 18 -7.03 -5.76 -17.62
C ALA A 18 -8.46 -6.22 -17.35
N SER A 19 -8.84 -7.38 -17.91
CA SER A 19 -10.12 -8.06 -17.66
C SER A 19 -10.07 -9.00 -16.45
N ALA A 20 -8.90 -9.26 -15.91
CA ALA A 20 -8.68 -10.10 -14.74
C ALA A 20 -7.54 -9.54 -13.88
N TRP A 21 -7.67 -9.70 -12.57
CA TRP A 21 -6.58 -9.47 -11.63
C TRP A 21 -5.58 -10.63 -11.65
N TYR A 22 -4.32 -10.33 -11.34
CA TYR A 22 -3.24 -11.31 -11.30
C TYR A 22 -2.94 -11.72 -9.85
N ASN A 23 -3.19 -13.00 -9.54
CA ASN A 23 -2.89 -13.58 -8.24
C ASN A 23 -1.50 -14.24 -8.26
N VAL A 24 -0.50 -13.54 -7.78
CA VAL A 24 0.90 -14.01 -7.75
C VAL A 24 1.08 -15.28 -6.91
N ARG A 25 0.18 -15.54 -5.95
CA ARG A 25 0.25 -16.75 -5.11
C ARG A 25 0.15 -18.03 -5.91
N ALA A 26 -0.58 -18.02 -7.02
CA ALA A 26 -0.68 -19.20 -7.90
C ALA A 26 0.70 -19.64 -8.43
N ASP A 27 1.64 -18.70 -8.59
CA ASP A 27 3.00 -19.00 -9.08
C ASP A 27 4.01 -19.26 -7.95
N MET A 28 3.67 -18.93 -6.69
CA MET A 28 4.57 -19.15 -5.55
C MET A 28 4.74 -20.63 -5.22
N LYS A 29 5.98 -21.08 -5.03
CA LYS A 29 6.29 -22.44 -4.57
C LYS A 29 5.91 -22.62 -3.10
N THR A 30 6.35 -21.68 -2.25
CA THR A 30 5.96 -21.62 -0.85
C THR A 30 4.80 -20.62 -0.75
N LYS A 31 3.61 -21.10 -0.40
CA LYS A 31 2.45 -20.22 -0.19
C LYS A 31 2.61 -19.46 1.12
N PRO A 32 2.07 -18.24 1.25
CA PRO A 32 2.02 -17.55 2.53
C PRO A 32 1.31 -18.43 3.57
N ALA A 33 1.82 -18.40 4.80
CA ALA A 33 1.19 -19.13 5.90
C ALA A 33 -0.25 -18.62 6.15
N PRO A 34 -1.19 -19.47 6.60
CA PRO A 34 -2.57 -19.09 6.82
C PRO A 34 -2.70 -18.06 7.94
N LEU A 35 -3.77 -17.26 7.89
CA LEU A 35 -4.18 -16.44 9.02
C LEU A 35 -4.66 -17.36 10.16
N LEU A 36 -4.24 -17.07 11.40
CA LEU A 36 -4.63 -17.88 12.56
C LEU A 36 -5.65 -17.15 13.44
N ASN A 37 -6.58 -17.90 13.96
CA ASN A 37 -7.48 -17.43 15.02
C ASN A 37 -6.66 -17.24 16.32
N PRO A 38 -6.61 -16.05 16.90
CA PRO A 38 -5.78 -15.78 18.07
C PRO A 38 -6.21 -16.55 19.33
N GLY A 39 -7.47 -16.94 19.41
CA GLY A 39 -8.00 -17.71 20.56
C GLY A 39 -7.67 -19.20 20.50
N THR A 40 -7.53 -19.78 19.31
CA THR A 40 -7.33 -21.22 19.12
C THR A 40 -5.96 -21.58 18.56
N GLY A 41 -5.26 -20.62 17.94
CA GLY A 41 -4.00 -20.85 17.21
C GLY A 41 -4.18 -21.67 15.91
N GLN A 42 -5.42 -21.97 15.50
CA GLN A 42 -5.71 -22.73 14.29
C GLN A 42 -5.93 -21.81 13.09
N PRO A 43 -5.72 -22.30 11.85
CA PRO A 43 -6.07 -21.57 10.64
C PRO A 43 -7.52 -21.11 10.66
N MET A 44 -7.74 -19.84 10.34
CA MET A 44 -9.09 -19.27 10.26
C MET A 44 -9.89 -19.88 9.11
N THR A 45 -11.12 -20.22 9.41
CA THR A 45 -12.11 -20.70 8.43
C THR A 45 -12.70 -19.54 7.64
N ALA A 46 -13.29 -19.83 6.47
CA ALA A 46 -14.02 -18.83 5.68
C ALA A 46 -15.19 -18.22 6.47
N ALA A 47 -15.85 -19.00 7.35
CA ALA A 47 -16.95 -18.50 8.18
C ALA A 47 -16.47 -17.49 9.24
N GLU A 48 -15.34 -17.74 9.89
CA GLU A 48 -14.75 -16.81 10.85
C GLU A 48 -14.30 -15.50 10.19
N LEU A 49 -13.64 -15.59 9.03
CA LEU A 49 -13.27 -14.39 8.25
C LEU A 49 -14.50 -13.65 7.74
N GLY A 50 -15.57 -14.36 7.35
CA GLY A 50 -16.84 -13.79 6.87
C GLY A 50 -17.61 -13.00 7.93
N ALA A 51 -17.31 -13.19 9.22
CA ALA A 51 -17.83 -12.33 10.29
C ALA A 51 -17.29 -10.90 10.20
N VAL A 52 -16.10 -10.72 9.66
CA VAL A 52 -15.39 -9.43 9.56
C VAL A 52 -15.43 -8.87 8.14
N PHE A 53 -15.19 -9.68 7.12
CA PHE A 53 -15.07 -9.29 5.72
C PHE A 53 -16.25 -9.72 4.86
N CYS A 54 -16.41 -9.11 3.69
CA CYS A 54 -17.37 -9.58 2.68
C CYS A 54 -17.00 -10.99 2.19
N GLU A 55 -18.00 -11.80 1.88
CA GLU A 55 -17.84 -13.21 1.47
C GLU A 55 -16.90 -13.38 0.26
N GLU A 56 -17.09 -12.56 -0.78
CA GLU A 56 -16.24 -12.62 -1.97
C GLU A 56 -14.80 -12.22 -1.66
N LEU A 57 -14.58 -11.23 -0.77
CA LEU A 57 -13.25 -10.84 -0.35
C LEU A 57 -12.56 -11.96 0.46
N VAL A 58 -13.32 -12.72 1.23
CA VAL A 58 -12.80 -13.94 1.91
C VAL A 58 -12.43 -15.00 0.89
N ALA A 59 -13.25 -15.23 -0.13
CA ALA A 59 -12.93 -16.19 -1.18
C ALA A 59 -11.62 -15.81 -1.90
N GLN A 60 -11.45 -14.53 -2.23
CA GLN A 60 -10.22 -14.01 -2.84
C GLN A 60 -9.01 -14.08 -1.90
N GLU A 61 -9.21 -13.82 -0.60
CA GLU A 61 -8.15 -13.93 0.41
C GLU A 61 -7.61 -15.35 0.52
N LEU A 62 -8.48 -16.35 0.46
CA LEU A 62 -8.13 -17.76 0.60
C LEU A 62 -7.70 -18.42 -0.71
N ASN A 63 -7.91 -17.79 -1.87
CA ASN A 63 -7.57 -18.36 -3.18
C ASN A 63 -6.07 -18.34 -3.46
N ASN A 64 -5.44 -19.50 -3.41
CA ASN A 64 -4.01 -19.68 -3.69
C ASN A 64 -3.72 -20.23 -5.09
N ASP A 65 -4.74 -20.64 -5.84
CA ASP A 65 -4.59 -21.54 -7.00
C ASP A 65 -4.90 -20.85 -8.34
N ASP A 66 -5.91 -20.00 -8.38
CA ASP A 66 -6.29 -19.31 -9.61
C ASP A 66 -5.36 -18.12 -9.87
N ARG A 67 -4.59 -18.20 -10.97
CA ARG A 67 -3.66 -17.14 -11.37
C ARG A 67 -4.37 -15.87 -11.83
N LEU A 68 -5.49 -16.02 -12.54
CA LEU A 68 -6.27 -14.92 -13.08
C LEU A 68 -7.68 -14.96 -12.47
N ILE A 69 -8.08 -13.89 -11.83
CA ILE A 69 -9.40 -13.74 -11.23
C ILE A 69 -10.16 -12.67 -12.02
N PRO A 70 -11.27 -13.02 -12.70
CA PRO A 70 -12.01 -12.08 -13.54
C PRO A 70 -12.44 -10.83 -12.78
N ILE A 71 -12.32 -9.65 -13.42
CA ILE A 71 -12.79 -8.39 -12.88
C ILE A 71 -14.25 -8.22 -13.33
N PRO A 72 -15.22 -8.05 -12.41
CA PRO A 72 -16.60 -7.75 -12.75
C PRO A 72 -16.73 -6.52 -13.66
N GLU A 73 -17.70 -6.56 -14.58
CA GLU A 73 -17.91 -5.49 -15.57
C GLU A 73 -18.19 -4.14 -14.90
N GLU A 74 -18.90 -4.14 -13.79
CA GLU A 74 -19.21 -2.91 -13.02
C GLU A 74 -17.94 -2.29 -12.44
N ILE A 75 -16.96 -3.09 -12.02
CA ILE A 75 -15.66 -2.60 -11.56
C ILE A 75 -14.86 -2.06 -12.76
N VAL A 76 -14.85 -2.78 -13.88
CA VAL A 76 -14.18 -2.32 -15.12
C VAL A 76 -14.78 -0.98 -15.58
N SER A 77 -16.11 -0.84 -15.52
CA SER A 77 -16.81 0.39 -15.87
C SER A 77 -16.40 1.57 -14.98
N PHE A 78 -16.20 1.32 -13.69
CA PHE A 78 -15.66 2.34 -12.79
C PHE A 78 -14.17 2.64 -13.11
N TYR A 79 -13.37 1.61 -13.38
CA TYR A 79 -11.96 1.79 -13.75
C TYR A 79 -11.80 2.68 -14.98
N LYS A 80 -12.63 2.57 -15.99
CA LYS A 80 -12.61 3.43 -17.19
C LYS A 80 -12.74 4.92 -16.89
N MET A 81 -13.29 5.31 -15.72
CA MET A 81 -13.40 6.73 -15.34
C MET A 81 -12.04 7.36 -15.02
N TYR A 82 -11.00 6.57 -14.69
CA TYR A 82 -9.70 7.10 -14.31
C TYR A 82 -8.49 6.25 -14.75
N ARG A 83 -8.74 5.09 -15.34
CA ARG A 83 -7.73 4.19 -15.90
C ARG A 83 -7.91 4.11 -17.43
N PRO A 84 -6.86 3.74 -18.19
CA PRO A 84 -5.52 3.36 -17.72
C PRO A 84 -4.73 4.56 -17.16
N SER A 85 -3.93 4.32 -16.11
CA SER A 85 -3.00 5.33 -15.63
C SER A 85 -1.72 5.33 -16.47
N PRO A 86 -1.05 6.48 -16.69
CA PRO A 86 0.10 6.54 -17.58
C PRO A 86 1.33 5.87 -16.99
N LEU A 87 2.12 5.22 -17.87
CA LEU A 87 3.53 4.97 -17.64
C LEU A 87 4.32 6.13 -18.26
N VAL A 88 5.12 6.81 -17.47
CA VAL A 88 5.85 8.01 -17.89
C VAL A 88 7.34 7.74 -17.91
N ARG A 89 8.04 8.14 -18.97
CA ARG A 89 9.49 8.16 -18.98
C ARG A 89 10.00 9.48 -18.42
N ALA A 90 10.86 9.42 -17.42
CA ALA A 90 11.39 10.57 -16.68
C ALA A 90 12.58 11.20 -17.41
N TYR A 91 12.41 11.66 -18.64
CA TYR A 91 13.47 12.24 -19.46
C TYR A 91 14.19 13.41 -18.77
N CYS A 92 13.43 14.29 -18.10
CA CYS A 92 14.02 15.44 -17.41
C CYS A 92 14.86 15.01 -16.21
N LEU A 93 14.44 13.96 -15.52
CA LEU A 93 15.23 13.39 -14.41
C LEU A 93 16.48 12.67 -14.91
N GLU A 94 16.37 11.88 -16.01
CA GLU A 94 17.53 11.24 -16.66
C GLU A 94 18.59 12.27 -17.06
N GLU A 95 18.17 13.38 -17.70
CA GLU A 95 19.04 14.49 -18.10
C GLU A 95 19.68 15.17 -16.88
N LYS A 96 18.86 15.50 -15.86
CA LYS A 96 19.33 16.13 -14.62
C LYS A 96 20.41 15.29 -13.92
N LEU A 97 20.23 13.97 -13.86
CA LEU A 97 21.16 13.05 -13.25
C LEU A 97 22.38 12.75 -14.14
N GLN A 98 22.29 13.03 -15.44
CA GLN A 98 23.30 12.67 -16.45
C GLN A 98 23.61 11.17 -16.40
N THR A 99 22.59 10.34 -16.33
CA THR A 99 22.69 8.88 -16.21
C THR A 99 22.41 8.22 -17.56
N PRO A 100 23.04 7.08 -17.89
CA PRO A 100 22.64 6.24 -19.01
C PRO A 100 21.38 5.41 -18.73
N ALA A 101 20.89 5.37 -17.48
CA ALA A 101 19.67 4.64 -17.14
C ALA A 101 18.43 5.28 -17.75
N HIS A 102 17.46 4.44 -18.13
CA HIS A 102 16.13 4.86 -18.54
C HIS A 102 15.16 4.70 -17.38
N ILE A 103 14.55 5.80 -16.93
CA ILE A 103 13.73 5.84 -15.74
C ILE A 103 12.25 5.96 -16.14
N TYR A 104 11.41 5.07 -15.63
CA TYR A 104 9.97 5.05 -15.87
C TYR A 104 9.21 5.07 -14.55
N TYR A 105 8.10 5.81 -14.49
CA TYR A 105 7.22 5.77 -13.34
C TYR A 105 5.76 5.52 -13.72
N LYS A 106 5.12 4.59 -12.99
CA LYS A 106 3.68 4.33 -13.10
C LYS A 106 2.93 5.31 -12.23
N PHE A 107 2.23 6.26 -12.86
CA PHE A 107 1.61 7.38 -12.15
C PHE A 107 0.18 7.06 -11.70
N GLU A 108 0.04 6.56 -10.49
CA GLU A 108 -1.24 6.24 -9.86
C GLU A 108 -1.86 7.43 -9.09
N GLY A 109 -1.13 8.51 -8.90
CA GLY A 109 -1.60 9.72 -8.22
C GLY A 109 -2.46 10.64 -9.08
N ASN A 110 -2.66 10.35 -10.37
CA ASN A 110 -3.39 11.21 -11.29
C ASN A 110 -4.91 10.95 -11.34
N ASN A 111 -5.46 10.20 -10.41
CA ASN A 111 -6.89 10.01 -10.28
C ASN A 111 -7.49 10.93 -9.20
N THR A 112 -8.82 11.05 -9.17
CA THR A 112 -9.53 11.97 -8.28
C THR A 112 -9.36 11.69 -6.79
N SER A 113 -9.01 10.46 -6.40
CA SER A 113 -8.66 10.15 -5.00
C SER A 113 -7.21 10.52 -4.65
N GLY A 114 -6.40 10.81 -5.65
CA GLY A 114 -4.99 11.17 -5.52
C GLY A 114 -4.05 10.01 -5.18
N SER A 115 -4.48 8.75 -5.29
CA SER A 115 -3.61 7.60 -5.00
C SER A 115 -4.09 6.28 -5.61
N HIS A 116 -3.19 5.28 -5.68
CA HIS A 116 -3.45 3.89 -6.10
C HIS A 116 -4.57 3.20 -5.31
N LYS A 117 -4.90 3.68 -4.12
CA LYS A 117 -5.84 2.99 -3.21
C LYS A 117 -7.24 2.86 -3.79
N LEU A 118 -7.62 3.74 -4.73
CA LEU A 118 -8.91 3.68 -5.41
C LEU A 118 -9.13 2.34 -6.12
N ASN A 119 -8.09 1.70 -6.65
CA ASN A 119 -8.20 0.42 -7.34
C ASN A 119 -8.85 -0.68 -6.48
N SER A 120 -8.43 -0.79 -5.22
CA SER A 120 -9.00 -1.75 -4.29
C SER A 120 -10.27 -1.24 -3.62
N ALA A 121 -10.38 0.06 -3.37
CA ALA A 121 -11.59 0.66 -2.77
C ALA A 121 -12.84 0.38 -3.61
N VAL A 122 -12.73 0.51 -4.94
CA VAL A 122 -13.81 0.21 -5.88
C VAL A 122 -14.23 -1.25 -5.78
N ALA A 123 -13.28 -2.18 -5.78
CA ALA A 123 -13.56 -3.61 -5.69
C ALA A 123 -14.24 -3.98 -4.37
N GLN A 124 -13.71 -3.51 -3.25
CA GLN A 124 -14.27 -3.81 -1.93
C GLN A 124 -15.66 -3.20 -1.73
N ALA A 125 -15.89 -1.97 -2.19
CA ALA A 125 -17.22 -1.35 -2.13
C ALA A 125 -18.23 -2.06 -3.05
N TYR A 126 -17.81 -2.47 -4.24
CA TYR A 126 -18.65 -3.26 -5.15
C TYR A 126 -19.12 -4.57 -4.49
N TYR A 127 -18.20 -5.35 -3.91
CA TYR A 127 -18.56 -6.61 -3.27
C TYR A 127 -19.41 -6.42 -2.01
N ALA A 128 -19.19 -5.36 -1.24
CA ALA A 128 -20.08 -5.00 -0.13
C ALA A 128 -21.50 -4.71 -0.63
N LYS A 129 -21.64 -3.95 -1.72
CA LYS A 129 -22.92 -3.66 -2.35
C LYS A 129 -23.59 -4.93 -2.89
N LYS A 130 -22.83 -5.77 -3.58
CA LYS A 130 -23.31 -7.03 -4.16
C LYS A 130 -23.83 -7.99 -3.09
N GLN A 131 -23.19 -8.03 -1.92
CA GLN A 131 -23.65 -8.81 -0.75
C GLN A 131 -24.89 -8.22 -0.08
N GLY A 132 -25.35 -7.03 -0.47
CA GLY A 132 -26.52 -6.37 0.11
C GLY A 132 -26.26 -5.68 1.46
N LEU A 133 -25.01 -5.33 1.73
CA LEU A 133 -24.65 -4.62 2.96
C LEU A 133 -25.16 -3.17 2.93
N LYS A 134 -25.42 -2.61 4.11
CA LYS A 134 -25.76 -1.21 4.30
C LYS A 134 -24.55 -0.30 4.12
N GLY A 135 -23.39 -0.77 4.57
CA GLY A 135 -22.16 0.02 4.52
C GLY A 135 -20.91 -0.75 4.95
N VAL A 136 -19.83 -0.01 5.03
CA VAL A 136 -18.53 -0.53 5.43
C VAL A 136 -17.92 0.31 6.54
N THR A 137 -17.02 -0.32 7.30
CA THR A 137 -16.17 0.35 8.28
C THR A 137 -14.71 0.20 7.87
N THR A 138 -13.88 1.17 8.21
CA THR A 138 -12.46 1.11 7.90
C THR A 138 -11.63 2.01 8.79
N GLU A 139 -10.33 1.75 8.79
CA GLU A 139 -9.29 2.65 9.29
C GLU A 139 -8.73 3.53 8.19
N THR A 140 -8.04 4.60 8.58
CA THR A 140 -7.14 5.31 7.66
C THR A 140 -6.01 5.99 8.44
N GLY A 141 -4.77 5.83 7.97
CA GLY A 141 -3.59 6.50 8.53
C GLY A 141 -3.54 7.97 8.12
N ALA A 142 -2.98 8.25 6.94
CA ALA A 142 -2.84 9.61 6.40
C ALA A 142 -4.11 10.15 5.72
N GLY A 143 -5.16 9.34 5.57
CA GLY A 143 -6.42 9.70 4.93
C GLY A 143 -6.54 9.31 3.45
N GLN A 144 -5.51 8.78 2.81
CA GLN A 144 -5.56 8.38 1.39
C GLN A 144 -6.54 7.22 1.16
N TRP A 145 -6.51 6.21 2.03
CA TRP A 145 -7.43 5.09 1.95
C TRP A 145 -8.88 5.51 2.23
N GLY A 146 -9.10 6.26 3.32
CA GLY A 146 -10.42 6.80 3.64
C GLY A 146 -11.00 7.64 2.51
N THR A 147 -10.19 8.48 1.84
CA THR A 147 -10.62 9.26 0.67
C THR A 147 -11.07 8.36 -0.49
N ALA A 148 -10.26 7.37 -0.85
CA ALA A 148 -10.57 6.46 -1.95
C ALA A 148 -11.84 5.62 -1.66
N LEU A 149 -11.96 5.11 -0.43
CA LEU A 149 -13.13 4.32 -0.04
C LEU A 149 -14.39 5.17 0.04
N SER A 150 -14.32 6.39 0.58
CA SER A 150 -15.47 7.30 0.63
C SER A 150 -16.02 7.58 -0.76
N MET A 151 -15.13 7.79 -1.75
CA MET A 151 -15.52 7.98 -3.14
C MET A 151 -16.22 6.73 -3.71
N ALA A 152 -15.63 5.55 -3.51
CA ALA A 152 -16.21 4.29 -3.98
C ALA A 152 -17.58 4.00 -3.31
N CYS A 153 -17.69 4.21 -2.00
CA CYS A 153 -18.95 4.04 -1.27
C CYS A 153 -20.04 5.01 -1.75
N SER A 154 -19.69 6.27 -2.01
CA SER A 154 -20.62 7.25 -2.58
C SER A 154 -21.17 6.78 -3.93
N TYR A 155 -20.30 6.25 -4.80
CA TYR A 155 -20.69 5.74 -6.11
C TYR A 155 -21.65 4.54 -6.01
N PHE A 156 -21.38 3.60 -5.08
CA PHE A 156 -22.21 2.40 -4.91
C PHE A 156 -23.39 2.59 -3.94
N GLY A 157 -23.56 3.78 -3.35
CA GLY A 157 -24.64 4.08 -2.41
C GLY A 157 -24.53 3.33 -1.09
N LEU A 158 -23.32 3.25 -0.52
CA LEU A 158 -23.00 2.61 0.75
C LEU A 158 -22.68 3.65 1.83
N ASP A 159 -23.08 3.39 3.06
CA ASP A 159 -22.56 4.10 4.22
C ASP A 159 -21.07 3.81 4.40
N CYS A 160 -20.26 4.82 4.72
CA CYS A 160 -18.83 4.68 4.97
C CYS A 160 -18.46 5.26 6.35
N LYS A 161 -17.96 4.41 7.24
CA LYS A 161 -17.49 4.82 8.59
C LYS A 161 -15.97 4.68 8.66
N VAL A 162 -15.28 5.80 8.79
CA VAL A 162 -13.82 5.89 8.77
C VAL A 162 -13.29 6.25 10.14
N PHE A 163 -12.41 5.41 10.70
CA PHE A 163 -11.60 5.72 11.88
C PHE A 163 -10.23 6.23 11.42
N MET A 164 -9.95 7.50 11.69
CA MET A 164 -8.71 8.15 11.22
C MET A 164 -7.73 8.32 12.36
N VAL A 165 -6.48 7.94 12.17
CA VAL A 165 -5.39 8.19 13.13
C VAL A 165 -5.43 9.63 13.61
N LYS A 166 -5.53 9.85 14.93
CA LYS A 166 -5.80 11.16 15.55
C LYS A 166 -4.83 12.25 15.10
N VAL A 167 -3.54 11.97 15.10
CA VAL A 167 -2.53 12.95 14.67
C VAL A 167 -2.74 13.37 13.20
N SER A 168 -3.14 12.45 12.34
CA SER A 168 -3.44 12.75 10.93
C SER A 168 -4.78 13.48 10.77
N TYR A 169 -5.77 13.14 11.59
CA TYR A 169 -7.07 13.84 11.62
C TYR A 169 -6.91 15.34 11.89
N GLU A 170 -5.96 15.69 12.77
CA GLU A 170 -5.64 17.08 13.13
C GLU A 170 -4.74 17.75 12.08
N GLN A 171 -3.70 17.06 11.59
CA GLN A 171 -2.70 17.63 10.68
C GLN A 171 -3.13 17.68 9.20
N LYS A 172 -4.13 16.88 8.81
CA LYS A 172 -4.60 16.77 7.42
C LYS A 172 -6.10 17.06 7.28
N PRO A 173 -6.55 18.28 7.67
CA PRO A 173 -7.97 18.61 7.71
C PRO A 173 -8.65 18.52 6.35
N PHE A 174 -7.95 18.83 5.25
CA PHE A 174 -8.52 18.77 3.90
C PHE A 174 -8.87 17.34 3.47
N ARG A 175 -8.09 16.33 3.85
CA ARG A 175 -8.45 14.93 3.56
C ARG A 175 -9.75 14.53 4.29
N ARG A 176 -9.90 14.96 5.54
CA ARG A 176 -11.14 14.76 6.30
C ARG A 176 -12.33 15.39 5.59
N GLU A 177 -12.19 16.63 5.13
CA GLU A 177 -13.29 17.32 4.43
C GLU A 177 -13.62 16.67 3.08
N VAL A 178 -12.64 16.14 2.34
CA VAL A 178 -12.88 15.35 1.12
C VAL A 178 -13.71 14.10 1.44
N MET A 179 -13.34 13.33 2.47
CA MET A 179 -14.12 12.16 2.90
C MET A 179 -15.56 12.53 3.26
N ARG A 180 -15.75 13.62 4.01
CA ARG A 180 -17.09 14.13 4.39
C ARG A 180 -17.89 14.61 3.17
N THR A 181 -17.22 15.22 2.18
CA THR A 181 -17.87 15.65 0.93
C THR A 181 -18.40 14.45 0.15
N TYR A 182 -17.73 13.30 0.20
CA TYR A 182 -18.26 12.04 -0.34
C TYR A 182 -19.24 11.31 0.59
N GLY A 183 -19.65 11.93 1.69
CA GLY A 183 -20.69 11.39 2.58
C GLY A 183 -20.19 10.44 3.68
N ALA A 184 -18.89 10.25 3.83
CA ALA A 184 -18.37 9.41 4.90
C ALA A 184 -18.43 10.09 6.27
N SER A 185 -18.65 9.31 7.32
CA SER A 185 -18.40 9.73 8.70
C SER A 185 -16.95 9.48 9.07
N VAL A 186 -16.25 10.48 9.62
CA VAL A 186 -14.83 10.38 9.97
C VAL A 186 -14.67 10.64 11.46
N THR A 187 -14.14 9.65 12.18
CA THR A 187 -13.93 9.68 13.62
C THR A 187 -12.43 9.64 13.93
N PRO A 188 -11.88 10.54 14.76
CA PRO A 188 -10.49 10.43 15.21
C PRO A 188 -10.32 9.20 16.11
N SER A 189 -9.26 8.42 15.90
CA SER A 189 -8.97 7.18 16.63
C SER A 189 -7.65 7.32 17.43
N PRO A 190 -7.63 6.83 18.71
CA PRO A 190 -8.72 6.16 19.42
C PRO A 190 -9.83 7.11 19.85
N SER A 191 -11.07 6.61 19.91
CA SER A 191 -12.27 7.38 20.19
C SER A 191 -13.03 6.90 21.43
N MET A 192 -13.96 7.73 21.91
CA MET A 192 -14.88 7.34 22.98
C MET A 192 -16.11 6.57 22.46
N THR A 193 -16.25 6.36 21.14
CA THR A 193 -17.44 5.77 20.53
C THR A 193 -17.42 4.24 20.54
N THR A 194 -16.27 3.63 20.69
CA THR A 194 -16.06 2.17 20.75
C THR A 194 -15.57 1.73 22.12
N GLU A 195 -15.73 0.45 22.45
CA GLU A 195 -15.21 -0.12 23.71
C GLU A 195 -13.67 -0.19 23.66
N VAL A 196 -13.13 -0.69 22.55
CA VAL A 196 -11.68 -0.75 22.32
C VAL A 196 -11.05 0.64 22.41
N GLY A 197 -11.67 1.65 21.79
CA GLY A 197 -11.16 3.02 21.85
C GLY A 197 -11.13 3.58 23.28
N ARG A 198 -12.19 3.38 24.06
CA ARG A 198 -12.25 3.77 25.49
C ARG A 198 -11.16 3.07 26.31
N LYS A 199 -10.94 1.76 26.09
CA LYS A 199 -9.92 0.98 26.79
C LYS A 199 -8.52 1.53 26.48
N ILE A 200 -8.20 1.73 25.20
CA ILE A 200 -6.89 2.26 24.77
C ILE A 200 -6.65 3.66 25.36
N LEU A 201 -7.67 4.53 25.37
CA LEU A 201 -7.56 5.87 25.96
C LEU A 201 -7.38 5.84 27.48
N ALA A 202 -7.97 4.86 28.17
CA ALA A 202 -7.78 4.69 29.61
C ALA A 202 -6.36 4.18 29.96
N GLU A 203 -5.82 3.25 29.17
CA GLU A 203 -4.48 2.70 29.36
C GLU A 203 -3.38 3.68 28.89
N HIS A 204 -3.65 4.45 27.84
CA HIS A 204 -2.71 5.36 27.19
C HIS A 204 -3.33 6.76 26.90
N PRO A 205 -3.60 7.60 27.92
CA PRO A 205 -4.33 8.85 27.76
C PRO A 205 -3.68 9.85 26.77
N GLY A 206 -2.36 9.75 26.59
CA GLY A 206 -1.58 10.63 25.72
C GLY A 206 -1.29 10.07 24.33
N THR A 207 -1.89 8.93 23.96
CA THR A 207 -1.57 8.27 22.70
C THR A 207 -1.92 9.14 21.48
N THR A 208 -1.05 9.11 20.47
CA THR A 208 -1.26 9.76 19.15
C THR A 208 -2.17 8.94 18.24
N GLY A 209 -2.56 7.73 18.67
CA GLY A 209 -3.40 6.81 17.92
C GLY A 209 -2.64 6.15 16.75
N PRO A 210 -1.88 5.06 16.98
CA PRO A 210 -1.31 4.28 15.89
C PRO A 210 -2.41 3.65 15.03
N LEU A 211 -2.06 3.26 13.79
CA LEU A 211 -3.01 2.69 12.82
C LEU A 211 -3.74 1.46 13.38
N GLY A 212 -3.06 0.64 14.17
CA GLY A 212 -3.64 -0.53 14.82
C GLY A 212 -4.85 -0.22 15.72
N CYS A 213 -4.88 0.94 16.39
CA CYS A 213 -6.05 1.37 17.17
C CYS A 213 -7.26 1.61 16.25
N ALA A 214 -7.06 2.30 15.14
CA ALA A 214 -8.13 2.58 14.18
C ALA A 214 -8.67 1.31 13.53
N ILE A 215 -7.81 0.31 13.27
CA ILE A 215 -8.20 -1.02 12.81
C ILE A 215 -9.12 -1.68 13.85
N SER A 216 -8.70 -1.74 15.11
CA SER A 216 -9.48 -2.36 16.18
C SER A 216 -10.87 -1.75 16.32
N GLU A 217 -10.98 -0.41 16.28
CA GLU A 217 -12.27 0.29 16.37
C GLU A 217 -13.17 0.00 15.16
N ALA A 218 -12.60 0.00 13.95
CA ALA A 218 -13.34 -0.29 12.73
C ALA A 218 -13.87 -1.74 12.71
N VAL A 219 -13.07 -2.70 13.15
CA VAL A 219 -13.45 -4.12 13.28
C VAL A 219 -14.55 -4.29 14.34
N GLU A 220 -14.43 -3.66 15.50
CA GLU A 220 -15.46 -3.69 16.57
C GLU A 220 -16.81 -3.22 16.02
N VAL A 221 -16.83 -2.12 15.27
CA VAL A 221 -18.08 -1.59 14.69
C VAL A 221 -18.65 -2.53 13.63
N ALA A 222 -17.82 -3.17 12.80
CA ALA A 222 -18.28 -4.13 11.81
C ALA A 222 -18.92 -5.37 12.46
N VAL A 223 -18.23 -5.97 13.45
CA VAL A 223 -18.68 -7.19 14.11
C VAL A 223 -19.99 -6.96 14.88
N ASN A 224 -20.15 -5.81 15.51
CA ASN A 224 -21.34 -5.47 16.29
C ASN A 224 -22.52 -4.97 15.43
N ASN A 225 -22.37 -4.83 14.10
CA ASN A 225 -23.42 -4.35 13.20
C ASN A 225 -23.54 -5.26 11.96
N PRO A 226 -24.51 -6.20 11.93
CA PRO A 226 -24.64 -7.18 10.86
C PRO A 226 -24.74 -6.63 9.44
N GLY A 227 -25.23 -5.40 9.27
CA GLY A 227 -25.29 -4.71 7.98
C GLY A 227 -23.98 -4.10 7.51
N TYR A 228 -22.89 -4.23 8.26
CA TYR A 228 -21.59 -3.68 7.94
C TYR A 228 -20.52 -4.78 7.88
N ARG A 229 -19.47 -4.52 7.08
CA ARG A 229 -18.24 -5.30 7.07
C ARG A 229 -17.04 -4.37 7.10
N TYR A 230 -15.96 -4.85 7.66
CA TYR A 230 -14.67 -4.16 7.64
C TYR A 230 -14.00 -4.34 6.28
N VAL A 231 -13.41 -3.27 5.79
CA VAL A 231 -12.59 -3.23 4.58
C VAL A 231 -11.29 -2.48 4.88
N LEU A 232 -10.21 -2.80 4.15
CA LEU A 232 -8.88 -2.29 4.47
C LEU A 232 -8.08 -1.93 3.22
N GLY A 233 -7.15 -0.98 3.40
CA GLY A 233 -6.39 -0.39 2.29
C GLY A 233 -5.04 -1.03 1.97
N SER A 234 -4.64 -2.11 2.67
CA SER A 234 -3.34 -2.75 2.47
C SER A 234 -3.28 -4.14 3.15
N VAL A 235 -2.10 -4.77 3.14
CA VAL A 235 -1.69 -5.98 3.87
C VAL A 235 -2.26 -7.28 3.30
N LEU A 236 -3.58 -7.46 3.26
CA LEU A 236 -4.21 -8.72 2.88
C LEU A 236 -4.08 -9.03 1.39
N ASN A 237 -4.12 -10.32 1.06
CA ASN A 237 -3.92 -10.84 -0.30
C ASN A 237 -4.92 -10.28 -1.30
N GLN A 238 -6.20 -10.17 -0.91
CA GLN A 238 -7.25 -9.58 -1.72
C GLN A 238 -6.93 -8.13 -2.14
N VAL A 239 -6.28 -7.36 -1.26
CA VAL A 239 -5.91 -5.97 -1.58
C VAL A 239 -4.78 -5.94 -2.60
N LEU A 240 -3.74 -6.77 -2.41
CA LEU A 240 -2.65 -6.90 -3.37
C LEU A 240 -3.18 -7.38 -4.74
N LEU A 241 -4.13 -8.32 -4.73
CA LEU A 241 -4.82 -8.81 -5.92
C LEU A 241 -5.46 -7.65 -6.71
N HIS A 242 -6.28 -6.83 -6.05
CA HIS A 242 -6.93 -5.69 -6.71
C HIS A 242 -5.92 -4.67 -7.25
N GLN A 243 -4.79 -4.48 -6.56
CA GLN A 243 -3.73 -3.59 -7.00
C GLN A 243 -2.91 -4.14 -8.19
N SER A 244 -3.09 -5.41 -8.57
CA SER A 244 -2.37 -6.01 -9.69
C SER A 244 -2.63 -5.31 -11.04
N VAL A 245 -3.72 -4.56 -11.18
CA VAL A 245 -3.98 -3.69 -12.35
C VAL A 245 -2.83 -2.71 -12.62
N ILE A 246 -2.12 -2.26 -11.56
CA ILE A 246 -0.94 -1.38 -11.69
C ILE A 246 0.15 -2.09 -12.49
N GLY A 247 0.50 -3.31 -12.07
CA GLY A 247 1.54 -4.12 -12.70
C GLY A 247 1.15 -4.58 -14.10
N LEU A 248 -0.11 -5.02 -14.29
CA LEU A 248 -0.63 -5.46 -15.58
C LEU A 248 -0.57 -4.36 -16.62
N GLU A 249 -1.03 -3.15 -16.30
CA GLU A 249 -0.92 -2.00 -17.20
C GLU A 249 0.54 -1.56 -17.42
N THR A 250 1.37 -1.59 -16.36
CA THR A 250 2.80 -1.28 -16.49
C THR A 250 3.46 -2.23 -17.48
N LYS A 251 3.21 -3.53 -17.33
CA LYS A 251 3.76 -4.56 -18.23
C LYS A 251 3.26 -4.36 -19.66
N ALA A 252 1.97 -4.18 -19.86
CA ALA A 252 1.40 -3.96 -21.19
C ALA A 252 1.99 -2.70 -21.86
N ALA A 253 2.17 -1.61 -21.12
CA ALA A 253 2.79 -0.38 -21.62
C ALA A 253 4.27 -0.58 -22.02
N LEU A 254 5.04 -1.31 -21.21
CA LEU A 254 6.43 -1.65 -21.51
C LEU A 254 6.52 -2.57 -22.73
N ASP A 255 5.70 -3.61 -22.79
CA ASP A 255 5.65 -4.59 -23.89
C ASP A 255 5.31 -3.88 -25.24
N LYS A 256 4.43 -2.88 -25.23
CA LYS A 256 4.05 -2.07 -26.41
C LYS A 256 5.25 -1.43 -27.11
N TYR A 257 6.32 -1.14 -26.38
CA TYR A 257 7.56 -0.54 -26.87
C TYR A 257 8.77 -1.50 -26.81
N GLY A 258 8.57 -2.75 -26.41
CA GLY A 258 9.64 -3.75 -26.30
C GLY A 258 10.65 -3.46 -25.18
N ILE A 259 10.21 -2.71 -24.12
CA ILE A 259 11.05 -2.32 -23.00
C ILE A 259 11.03 -3.46 -21.97
N LYS A 260 12.20 -3.95 -21.59
CA LYS A 260 12.36 -4.93 -20.49
C LYS A 260 12.89 -4.21 -19.26
N PRO A 261 12.17 -4.21 -18.12
CA PRO A 261 12.69 -3.62 -16.90
C PRO A 261 13.84 -4.47 -16.34
N ASP A 262 14.90 -3.83 -15.83
CA ASP A 262 15.99 -4.45 -15.08
C ASP A 262 15.70 -4.35 -13.59
N ILE A 263 15.17 -3.19 -13.14
CA ILE A 263 14.93 -2.88 -11.75
C ILE A 263 13.49 -2.37 -11.59
N ILE A 264 12.76 -2.94 -10.63
CA ILE A 264 11.39 -2.51 -10.29
C ILE A 264 11.37 -2.09 -8.82
N ILE A 265 10.92 -0.85 -8.54
CA ILE A 265 11.00 -0.23 -7.22
C ILE A 265 9.60 0.21 -6.76
N GLY A 266 9.26 -0.08 -5.51
CA GLY A 266 8.03 0.44 -4.92
C GLY A 266 8.18 0.71 -3.44
N CYS A 267 7.48 1.74 -2.94
CA CYS A 267 7.42 1.99 -1.52
C CYS A 267 6.57 0.92 -0.82
N ALA A 268 6.93 0.58 0.41
CA ALA A 268 6.29 -0.48 1.18
C ALA A 268 5.96 -0.01 2.61
N GLY A 269 4.65 0.06 2.90
CA GLY A 269 4.09 0.09 4.25
C GLY A 269 3.51 -1.29 4.53
N GLY A 270 2.18 -1.48 4.38
CA GLY A 270 1.58 -2.82 4.34
C GLY A 270 1.80 -3.58 3.01
N GLY A 271 2.39 -2.94 1.99
CA GLY A 271 2.88 -3.58 0.78
C GLY A 271 1.93 -3.62 -0.42
N SER A 272 0.71 -3.06 -0.34
CA SER A 272 -0.29 -3.26 -1.40
C SER A 272 0.10 -2.68 -2.76
N ASN A 273 0.68 -1.46 -2.81
CA ASN A 273 1.10 -0.87 -4.08
C ASN A 273 2.28 -1.63 -4.71
N LEU A 274 3.26 -1.99 -3.89
CA LEU A 274 4.41 -2.77 -4.35
C LEU A 274 3.95 -4.14 -4.87
N GLY A 275 3.14 -4.87 -4.08
CA GLY A 275 2.60 -6.17 -4.46
C GLY A 275 1.80 -6.12 -5.77
N GLY A 276 1.00 -5.06 -5.95
CA GLY A 276 0.26 -4.83 -7.19
C GLY A 276 1.18 -4.56 -8.39
N LEU A 277 2.14 -3.65 -8.23
CA LEU A 277 3.08 -3.30 -9.29
C LEU A 277 3.91 -4.50 -9.75
N ILE A 278 4.45 -5.27 -8.81
CA ILE A 278 5.36 -6.37 -9.14
C ILE A 278 4.66 -7.66 -9.58
N SER A 279 3.36 -7.83 -9.31
CA SER A 279 2.68 -9.14 -9.42
C SER A 279 2.89 -9.87 -10.76
N PRO A 280 2.70 -9.28 -11.97
CA PRO A 280 2.95 -10.00 -13.22
C PRO A 280 4.44 -10.26 -13.48
N PHE A 281 5.31 -9.36 -13.04
CA PHE A 281 6.77 -9.49 -13.16
C PHE A 281 7.30 -10.56 -12.20
N MET A 282 6.81 -10.54 -10.96
CA MET A 282 7.14 -11.56 -9.97
C MET A 282 6.67 -12.95 -10.43
N GLY A 283 5.47 -13.04 -11.02
CA GLY A 283 4.99 -14.28 -11.62
C GLY A 283 5.95 -14.83 -12.69
N GLN A 284 6.46 -13.98 -13.58
CA GLN A 284 7.48 -14.39 -14.57
C GLN A 284 8.78 -14.83 -13.89
N LYS A 285 9.24 -14.11 -12.87
CA LYS A 285 10.45 -14.48 -12.11
C LYS A 285 10.28 -15.83 -11.41
N LEU A 286 9.14 -16.07 -10.77
CA LEU A 286 8.83 -17.34 -10.08
C LEU A 286 8.77 -18.53 -11.03
N ARG A 287 8.34 -18.33 -12.27
CA ARG A 287 8.32 -19.36 -13.32
C ARG A 287 9.66 -19.50 -14.06
N GLY A 288 10.66 -18.66 -13.75
CA GLY A 288 11.97 -18.68 -14.42
C GLY A 288 11.95 -18.10 -15.84
N GLU A 289 10.95 -17.29 -16.19
CA GLU A 289 10.81 -16.65 -17.51
C GLU A 289 11.63 -15.39 -17.65
N ALA A 290 11.91 -14.71 -16.51
CA ALA A 290 12.71 -13.49 -16.45
C ALA A 290 13.33 -13.33 -15.06
N ASP A 291 14.40 -12.53 -14.99
CA ASP A 291 15.04 -12.16 -13.73
C ASP A 291 15.01 -10.63 -13.58
N TYR A 292 14.11 -10.16 -12.76
CA TYR A 292 13.98 -8.74 -12.38
C TYR A 292 14.59 -8.53 -11.00
N ARG A 293 15.34 -7.45 -10.82
CA ARG A 293 15.71 -6.98 -9.49
C ARG A 293 14.56 -6.15 -8.93
N ILE A 294 14.00 -6.58 -7.81
CA ILE A 294 12.81 -5.96 -7.19
C ILE A 294 13.21 -5.39 -5.84
N ILE A 295 12.96 -4.10 -5.62
CA ILE A 295 13.37 -3.38 -4.42
C ILE A 295 12.13 -2.80 -3.72
N ALA A 296 11.88 -3.26 -2.48
CA ALA A 296 10.94 -2.64 -1.56
C ALA A 296 11.63 -1.49 -0.83
N VAL A 297 10.99 -0.32 -0.78
CA VAL A 297 11.54 0.84 -0.06
C VAL A 297 10.64 1.20 1.10
N GLU A 298 11.19 1.19 2.30
CA GLU A 298 10.49 1.50 3.54
C GLU A 298 11.11 2.69 4.29
N PRO A 299 10.34 3.37 5.19
CA PRO A 299 10.90 4.41 6.03
C PRO A 299 11.91 3.85 7.03
N ALA A 300 13.03 4.53 7.22
CA ALA A 300 14.00 4.17 8.28
C ALA A 300 13.39 4.23 9.69
N SER A 301 12.31 4.99 9.86
CA SER A 301 11.55 5.08 11.12
C SER A 301 10.54 3.94 11.35
N CYS A 302 10.29 3.09 10.32
CA CYS A 302 9.39 1.95 10.40
C CYS A 302 9.92 0.80 9.52
N PRO A 303 11.09 0.20 9.87
CA PRO A 303 11.86 -0.69 9.02
C PRO A 303 11.41 -2.16 9.17
N SER A 304 10.18 -2.48 8.76
CA SER A 304 9.56 -3.79 8.97
C SER A 304 10.29 -4.93 8.23
N PHE A 305 10.74 -4.71 6.99
CA PHE A 305 11.54 -5.69 6.26
C PHE A 305 12.98 -5.74 6.74
N THR A 306 13.66 -4.58 6.74
CA THR A 306 15.13 -4.55 6.94
C THR A 306 15.54 -4.82 8.38
N ARG A 307 14.64 -4.56 9.36
CA ARG A 307 14.94 -4.74 10.79
C ARG A 307 13.84 -5.44 11.56
N GLY A 308 12.78 -5.91 10.91
CA GLY A 308 11.75 -6.76 11.50
C GLY A 308 12.16 -8.22 11.62
N VAL A 309 11.25 -9.04 12.11
CA VAL A 309 11.40 -10.51 12.16
C VAL A 309 10.23 -11.18 11.46
N TYR A 310 10.48 -12.33 10.83
CA TYR A 310 9.43 -13.10 10.16
C TYR A 310 8.73 -14.01 11.16
N ALA A 311 7.57 -13.56 11.66
CA ALA A 311 6.84 -14.23 12.72
C ALA A 311 5.32 -14.00 12.57
N TYR A 312 4.53 -14.79 13.31
CA TYR A 312 3.12 -14.48 13.52
C TYR A 312 2.97 -13.28 14.46
N ASP A 313 2.13 -12.33 14.08
CA ASP A 313 1.80 -11.17 14.89
C ASP A 313 0.36 -10.73 14.63
N PHE A 314 -0.20 -9.95 15.54
CA PHE A 314 -1.52 -9.32 15.36
C PHE A 314 -1.47 -8.25 14.28
N CYS A 315 -2.53 -8.16 13.49
CA CYS A 315 -2.66 -7.10 12.49
C CYS A 315 -3.07 -5.74 13.11
N ASP A 316 -3.44 -5.71 14.39
CA ASP A 316 -3.95 -4.54 15.10
C ASP A 316 -3.43 -4.44 16.54
N THR A 317 -3.56 -3.23 17.13
CA THR A 317 -3.08 -2.97 18.50
C THR A 317 -4.01 -3.55 19.58
N GLY A 318 -5.31 -3.63 19.30
CA GLY A 318 -6.32 -4.16 20.23
C GLY A 318 -6.40 -5.68 20.27
N MET A 319 -5.60 -6.38 19.46
CA MET A 319 -5.54 -7.86 19.38
C MET A 319 -6.91 -8.51 19.05
N VAL A 320 -7.73 -7.83 18.25
CA VAL A 320 -9.04 -8.33 17.81
C VAL A 320 -9.01 -8.93 16.39
N CYS A 321 -7.93 -8.68 15.65
CA CYS A 321 -7.71 -9.22 14.32
C CYS A 321 -6.99 -10.58 14.35
N PRO A 322 -7.03 -11.34 13.23
CA PRO A 322 -6.26 -12.57 13.09
C PRO A 322 -4.75 -12.35 13.26
N LEU A 323 -4.04 -13.42 13.61
CA LEU A 323 -2.59 -13.47 13.51
C LEU A 323 -2.18 -13.72 12.07
N ALA A 324 -1.27 -12.90 11.54
CA ALA A 324 -0.68 -13.08 10.23
C ALA A 324 0.82 -13.35 10.34
N LYS A 325 1.34 -14.30 9.56
CA LYS A 325 2.79 -14.52 9.48
C LYS A 325 3.39 -13.49 8.54
N MET A 326 4.18 -12.58 9.08
CA MET A 326 4.70 -11.44 8.35
C MET A 326 6.04 -10.97 8.91
N TYR A 327 6.78 -10.18 8.14
CA TYR A 327 7.85 -9.38 8.71
C TYR A 327 7.24 -8.29 9.58
N THR A 328 7.56 -8.26 10.86
CA THR A 328 6.94 -7.38 11.85
C THR A 328 7.95 -6.77 12.81
N LEU A 329 7.62 -5.58 13.30
CA LEU A 329 8.32 -4.88 14.38
C LEU A 329 7.66 -5.14 15.75
N GLY A 330 6.49 -5.79 15.77
CA GLY A 330 5.62 -5.99 16.91
C GLY A 330 4.34 -5.14 16.82
N SER A 331 3.17 -5.72 17.08
CA SER A 331 1.85 -5.07 16.94
C SER A 331 1.62 -3.88 17.87
N ASP A 332 2.42 -3.75 18.91
CA ASP A 332 2.45 -2.62 19.85
C ASP A 332 3.57 -1.59 19.53
N PHE A 333 4.36 -1.81 18.45
CA PHE A 333 5.30 -0.82 17.96
C PHE A 333 4.55 0.43 17.47
N ILE A 334 4.92 1.59 18.00
CA ILE A 334 4.36 2.89 17.62
C ILE A 334 5.39 3.61 16.75
N PRO A 335 5.19 3.64 15.42
CA PRO A 335 6.10 4.37 14.54
C PRO A 335 6.18 5.85 14.91
N ALA A 336 7.38 6.41 14.87
CA ALA A 336 7.56 7.85 15.03
C ALA A 336 6.68 8.62 14.01
N PRO A 337 6.24 9.84 14.34
CA PRO A 337 5.34 10.63 13.50
C PRO A 337 6.06 11.20 12.27
N ASN A 338 6.54 10.31 11.38
CA ASN A 338 7.02 10.71 10.07
C ASN A 338 5.86 11.16 9.17
N HIS A 339 6.17 11.85 8.09
CA HIS A 339 5.17 12.42 7.19
C HIS A 339 4.63 11.45 6.13
N ALA A 340 5.23 10.28 5.96
CA ALA A 340 4.73 9.21 5.10
C ALA A 340 3.76 8.31 5.89
N GLY A 341 2.60 8.87 6.28
CA GLY A 341 1.62 8.19 7.13
C GLY A 341 1.11 6.86 6.58
N GLY A 342 1.08 6.69 5.26
CA GLY A 342 0.70 5.45 4.59
C GLY A 342 1.75 4.33 4.69
N LEU A 343 2.96 4.63 5.17
CA LEU A 343 4.03 3.65 5.38
C LEU A 343 4.29 3.35 6.87
N ARG A 344 3.48 3.90 7.79
CA ARG A 344 3.60 3.69 9.23
C ARG A 344 2.74 2.50 9.69
N TYR A 345 3.17 1.31 9.38
CA TYR A 345 2.54 0.07 9.83
C TYR A 345 3.61 -0.90 10.31
N HIS A 346 3.36 -1.55 11.45
CA HIS A 346 4.34 -2.42 12.13
C HIS A 346 4.65 -3.71 11.38
N GLY A 347 3.79 -4.14 10.47
CA GLY A 347 3.88 -5.40 9.75
C GLY A 347 3.86 -5.23 8.23
N MET A 348 4.07 -6.32 7.51
CA MET A 348 4.11 -6.37 6.06
C MET A 348 3.13 -7.45 5.55
N SER A 349 2.61 -7.27 4.34
CA SER A 349 1.80 -8.29 3.67
C SER A 349 2.41 -9.70 3.79
N PRO A 350 1.63 -10.72 4.15
CA PRO A 350 2.10 -12.11 4.17
C PRO A 350 2.70 -12.59 2.84
N VAL A 351 2.11 -12.16 1.71
CA VAL A 351 2.65 -12.48 0.37
C VAL A 351 4.03 -11.91 0.16
N LEU A 352 4.20 -10.61 0.42
CA LEU A 352 5.49 -9.96 0.23
C LEU A 352 6.53 -10.43 1.26
N SER A 353 6.08 -10.72 2.48
CA SER A 353 6.94 -11.30 3.52
C SER A 353 7.50 -12.65 3.09
N GLN A 354 6.66 -13.53 2.54
CA GLN A 354 7.11 -14.82 2.02
C GLN A 354 8.07 -14.66 0.84
N LEU A 355 7.77 -13.76 -0.11
CA LEU A 355 8.63 -13.51 -1.27
C LEU A 355 9.99 -12.93 -0.86
N TYR A 356 10.02 -12.11 0.17
CA TYR A 356 11.26 -11.55 0.72
C TYR A 356 12.08 -12.62 1.47
N ASP A 357 11.42 -13.43 2.28
CA ASP A 357 12.04 -14.54 3.02
C ASP A 357 12.62 -15.61 2.08
N ASP A 358 11.93 -15.89 0.97
CA ASP A 358 12.40 -16.79 -0.09
C ASP A 358 13.49 -16.17 -0.99
N GLY A 359 13.89 -14.91 -0.78
CA GLY A 359 14.99 -14.25 -1.49
C GLY A 359 14.62 -13.74 -2.90
N TYR A 360 13.33 -13.58 -3.24
CA TYR A 360 12.91 -13.08 -4.56
C TYR A 360 12.97 -11.56 -4.71
N MET A 361 13.12 -10.82 -3.62
CA MET A 361 13.18 -9.36 -3.61
C MET A 361 14.10 -8.83 -2.53
N GLU A 362 14.54 -7.58 -2.68
CA GLU A 362 15.36 -6.83 -1.74
C GLU A 362 14.53 -5.80 -0.99
N ALA A 363 15.05 -5.32 0.15
CA ALA A 363 14.45 -4.20 0.87
C ALA A 363 15.53 -3.18 1.26
N VAL A 364 15.13 -1.90 1.23
CA VAL A 364 15.98 -0.76 1.61
C VAL A 364 15.15 0.18 2.47
N SER A 365 15.72 0.64 3.59
CA SER A 365 15.14 1.69 4.42
C SER A 365 15.81 3.04 4.17
N VAL A 366 15.00 4.11 4.09
CA VAL A 366 15.50 5.46 3.79
C VAL A 366 15.02 6.49 4.82
N PRO A 367 15.87 7.44 5.26
CA PRO A 367 15.47 8.51 6.17
C PRO A 367 14.57 9.53 5.46
N GLN A 368 13.65 10.14 6.22
CA GLN A 368 12.65 11.03 5.62
C GLN A 368 13.23 12.31 5.02
N THR A 369 14.32 12.86 5.56
CA THR A 369 14.97 14.05 4.99
C THR A 369 15.45 13.80 3.58
N SER A 370 16.14 12.67 3.32
CA SER A 370 16.58 12.28 1.99
C SER A 370 15.42 11.98 1.03
N VAL A 371 14.29 11.51 1.56
CA VAL A 371 13.05 11.31 0.80
C VAL A 371 12.47 12.63 0.32
N PHE A 372 12.44 13.68 1.17
CA PHE A 372 11.95 14.99 0.78
C PHE A 372 12.90 15.74 -0.15
N GLU A 373 14.23 15.57 -0.01
CA GLU A 373 15.20 16.04 -1.01
C GLU A 373 14.90 15.47 -2.40
N ALA A 374 14.70 14.16 -2.49
CA ALA A 374 14.34 13.48 -3.74
C ALA A 374 12.97 13.92 -4.27
N ALA A 375 11.99 14.14 -3.38
CA ALA A 375 10.66 14.63 -3.74
C ALA A 375 10.71 16.01 -4.40
N GLU A 376 11.49 16.94 -3.83
CA GLU A 376 11.66 18.28 -4.40
C GLU A 376 12.44 18.26 -5.72
N GLU A 377 13.51 17.48 -5.80
CA GLU A 377 14.25 17.33 -7.05
C GLU A 377 13.33 16.83 -8.16
N PHE A 378 12.56 15.77 -7.89
CA PHE A 378 11.58 15.21 -8.81
C PHE A 378 10.50 16.23 -9.20
N ALA A 379 9.93 16.95 -8.22
CA ALA A 379 8.92 17.97 -8.48
C ALA A 379 9.44 19.11 -9.38
N ARG A 380 10.68 19.54 -9.16
CA ARG A 380 11.30 20.63 -9.95
C ARG A 380 11.61 20.24 -11.38
N VAL A 381 11.94 18.96 -11.65
CA VAL A 381 12.34 18.51 -12.99
C VAL A 381 11.20 17.83 -13.76
N GLU A 382 10.34 17.05 -13.11
CA GLU A 382 9.22 16.33 -13.74
C GLU A 382 7.88 17.09 -13.63
N GLY A 383 7.80 18.16 -12.83
CA GLY A 383 6.60 18.99 -12.70
C GLY A 383 5.47 18.30 -11.92
N ILE A 384 5.75 17.23 -11.18
CA ILE A 384 4.76 16.47 -10.41
C ILE A 384 5.16 16.51 -8.94
N LEU A 385 4.25 17.00 -8.08
CA LEU A 385 4.45 16.99 -6.63
C LEU A 385 4.07 15.61 -6.07
N PRO A 386 5.04 14.78 -5.64
CA PRO A 386 4.77 13.42 -5.20
C PRO A 386 4.30 13.38 -3.74
N ALA A 387 3.50 12.37 -3.39
CA ALA A 387 3.23 12.06 -1.99
C ALA A 387 4.53 11.63 -1.27
N PRO A 388 4.69 11.90 0.02
CA PRO A 388 5.85 11.46 0.79
C PRO A 388 6.09 9.94 0.71
N GLU A 389 5.03 9.16 0.63
CA GLU A 389 5.12 7.71 0.43
C GLU A 389 5.82 7.35 -0.88
N SER A 390 5.37 7.94 -1.99
CA SER A 390 5.95 7.71 -3.33
C SER A 390 7.41 8.14 -3.43
N SER A 391 7.77 9.17 -2.68
CA SER A 391 9.10 9.76 -2.68
C SER A 391 10.17 8.83 -2.14
N HIS A 392 9.79 7.80 -1.36
CA HIS A 392 10.68 6.70 -0.96
C HIS A 392 11.17 5.93 -2.19
N ALA A 393 10.26 5.60 -3.11
CA ALA A 393 10.64 4.93 -4.36
C ALA A 393 11.45 5.85 -5.28
N ILE A 394 11.13 7.15 -5.34
CA ILE A 394 11.90 8.15 -6.10
C ILE A 394 13.35 8.20 -5.60
N ARG A 395 13.56 8.27 -4.27
CA ARG A 395 14.92 8.32 -3.70
C ARG A 395 15.76 7.14 -4.18
N VAL A 396 15.25 5.93 -4.08
CA VAL A 396 15.99 4.73 -4.48
C VAL A 396 16.14 4.64 -6.01
N ALA A 397 15.15 5.11 -6.78
CA ALA A 397 15.29 5.18 -8.24
C ALA A 397 16.42 6.13 -8.66
N ILE A 398 16.56 7.28 -7.99
CA ILE A 398 17.67 8.22 -8.18
C ILE A 398 19.00 7.54 -7.80
N ASP A 399 19.06 6.85 -6.66
CA ASP A 399 20.27 6.16 -6.21
C ASP A 399 20.73 5.08 -7.21
N GLU A 400 19.81 4.27 -7.73
CA GLU A 400 20.11 3.25 -8.75
C GLU A 400 20.54 3.88 -10.08
N ALA A 401 19.91 4.99 -10.50
CA ALA A 401 20.32 5.73 -11.68
C ALA A 401 21.73 6.34 -11.54
N LEU A 402 22.09 6.84 -10.36
CA LEU A 402 23.43 7.33 -10.07
C LEU A 402 24.47 6.19 -10.04
N LYS A 403 24.10 4.98 -9.61
CA LYS A 403 24.98 3.79 -9.76
C LYS A 403 25.22 3.48 -11.23
N CYS A 404 24.18 3.55 -12.07
CA CYS A 404 24.32 3.38 -13.53
C CYS A 404 25.26 4.43 -14.13
N LYS A 405 25.19 5.69 -13.67
CA LYS A 405 26.15 6.74 -14.08
C LYS A 405 27.60 6.39 -13.73
N GLN A 406 27.82 5.83 -12.53
CA GLN A 406 29.16 5.45 -12.07
C GLN A 406 29.72 4.24 -12.82
N THR A 407 28.86 3.26 -13.12
CA THR A 407 29.29 2.01 -13.81
C THR A 407 29.26 2.11 -15.32
N GLY A 408 28.56 3.11 -15.90
CA GLY A 408 28.29 3.22 -17.34
C GLY A 408 27.25 2.22 -17.85
N GLU A 409 26.55 1.47 -16.96
CA GLU A 409 25.54 0.50 -17.35
C GLU A 409 24.23 1.20 -17.74
N GLU A 410 23.66 0.82 -18.88
CA GLU A 410 22.31 1.20 -19.29
C GLU A 410 21.30 0.21 -18.70
N LYS A 411 20.37 0.70 -17.86
CA LYS A 411 19.32 -0.10 -17.24
C LYS A 411 17.96 0.59 -17.34
N ASN A 412 16.90 -0.20 -17.50
CA ASN A 412 15.53 0.25 -17.40
C ASN A 412 15.05 0.13 -15.95
N ILE A 413 14.86 1.26 -15.29
CA ILE A 413 14.39 1.39 -13.91
C ILE A 413 12.91 1.77 -13.94
N VAL A 414 12.04 0.97 -13.32
CA VAL A 414 10.61 1.24 -13.22
C VAL A 414 10.23 1.43 -11.77
N PHE A 415 9.53 2.52 -11.43
CA PHE A 415 9.04 2.69 -10.07
C PHE A 415 7.56 3.09 -10.00
N GLY A 416 6.94 2.82 -8.85
CA GLY A 416 5.56 3.21 -8.57
C GLY A 416 5.47 4.63 -8.02
N LEU A 417 4.85 5.57 -8.75
CA LEU A 417 4.47 6.89 -8.26
C LEU A 417 3.02 6.84 -7.76
N THR A 418 2.86 6.44 -6.52
CA THR A 418 1.61 5.91 -5.94
C THR A 418 0.60 6.95 -5.52
N GLY A 419 1.01 8.22 -5.36
CA GLY A 419 0.13 9.27 -4.88
C GLY A 419 0.64 10.69 -5.14
N THR A 420 -0.31 11.64 -5.12
CA THR A 420 -0.05 13.08 -5.19
C THR A 420 0.24 13.68 -3.82
N GLY A 421 1.13 14.69 -3.77
CA GLY A 421 1.55 15.37 -2.55
C GLY A 421 0.73 16.60 -2.14
N TYR A 422 -0.26 17.02 -2.93
CA TYR A 422 -1.01 18.26 -2.66
C TYR A 422 -1.72 18.29 -1.30
N PHE A 423 -2.02 17.15 -0.72
CA PHE A 423 -2.58 17.07 0.64
C PHE A 423 -1.53 17.01 1.75
N ASP A 424 -0.24 17.03 1.40
CA ASP A 424 0.87 16.83 2.33
C ASP A 424 1.75 18.09 2.47
N MET A 425 1.22 19.27 2.10
CA MET A 425 1.97 20.54 2.06
C MET A 425 2.55 20.95 3.41
N LEU A 426 1.91 20.60 4.53
CA LEU A 426 2.49 20.83 5.88
C LEU A 426 3.78 20.03 6.11
N ALA A 427 3.96 18.91 5.42
CA ALA A 427 5.20 18.14 5.48
C ALA A 427 6.32 18.86 4.71
N TYR A 428 6.00 19.36 3.51
CA TYR A 428 6.94 20.17 2.72
C TYR A 428 7.32 21.47 3.43
N GLU A 429 6.35 22.15 4.07
CA GLU A 429 6.63 23.34 4.91
C GLU A 429 7.65 23.03 6.02
N LYS A 430 7.46 21.93 6.76
CA LYS A 430 8.43 21.53 7.80
C LYS A 430 9.81 21.21 7.24
N PHE A 431 9.86 20.61 6.06
CA PHE A 431 11.13 20.33 5.38
C PHE A 431 11.83 21.63 4.99
N HIS A 432 11.13 22.59 4.36
CA HIS A 432 11.66 23.90 3.98
C HIS A 432 12.17 24.72 5.20
N ASP A 433 11.45 24.61 6.32
CA ASP A 433 11.80 25.31 7.58
C ASP A 433 12.96 24.64 8.34
N GLY A 434 13.51 23.50 7.85
CA GLY A 434 14.53 22.75 8.56
C GLY A 434 14.03 22.13 9.88
N LYS A 435 12.72 21.88 9.99
CA LYS A 435 12.06 21.34 11.19
C LYS A 435 11.73 19.85 11.06
N MET A 436 12.32 19.18 10.06
CA MET A 436 12.11 17.75 9.82
C MET A 436 13.30 16.97 10.35
N ASP A 437 13.06 16.10 11.32
CA ASP A 437 14.07 15.26 11.93
C ASP A 437 13.96 13.82 11.44
N ASP A 438 15.10 13.17 11.25
CA ASP A 438 15.15 11.73 11.02
C ASP A 438 15.10 10.98 12.34
N TYR A 439 14.24 9.98 12.41
CA TYR A 439 14.17 9.05 13.51
C TYR A 439 14.46 7.64 13.01
N ILE A 440 15.37 6.96 13.67
CA ILE A 440 15.69 5.55 13.42
C ILE A 440 15.56 4.83 14.75
N PRO A 441 14.65 3.84 14.92
CA PRO A 441 14.50 3.12 16.16
C PRO A 441 15.79 2.38 16.52
N THR A 442 16.16 2.34 17.80
CA THR A 442 17.33 1.61 18.27
C THR A 442 17.10 0.10 18.25
N ASP A 443 18.17 -0.69 18.34
CA ASP A 443 18.04 -2.16 18.42
C ASP A 443 17.38 -2.59 19.71
N GLU A 444 17.61 -1.87 20.82
CA GLU A 444 16.98 -2.10 22.12
C GLU A 444 15.48 -1.83 22.07
N GLU A 445 15.05 -0.73 21.44
CA GLU A 445 13.62 -0.44 21.23
C GLU A 445 12.96 -1.57 20.45
N LEU A 446 13.52 -1.96 19.30
CA LEU A 446 12.96 -3.03 18.48
C LEU A 446 12.94 -4.38 19.21
N ALA A 447 13.99 -4.70 19.99
CA ALA A 447 14.06 -5.92 20.78
C ALA A 447 12.94 -5.96 21.84
N SER A 448 12.60 -4.83 22.43
CA SER A 448 11.53 -4.74 23.45
C SER A 448 10.16 -5.10 22.89
N PHE A 449 9.86 -4.71 21.65
CA PHE A 449 8.60 -5.05 20.97
C PHE A 449 8.60 -6.52 20.51
N ARG A 450 9.70 -7.01 19.94
CA ARG A 450 9.84 -8.41 19.50
C ARG A 450 9.67 -9.41 20.66
N ALA A 451 10.09 -9.04 21.86
CA ALA A 451 9.93 -9.90 23.05
C ALA A 451 8.47 -10.17 23.42
N ARG A 452 7.52 -9.37 22.91
CA ARG A 452 6.09 -9.47 23.17
C ARG A 452 5.29 -10.13 22.03
N LEU A 453 5.97 -10.58 20.97
CA LEU A 453 5.32 -11.29 19.87
C LEU A 453 4.57 -12.53 20.37
N PRO A 454 3.41 -12.85 19.75
CA PRO A 454 2.64 -14.05 20.09
C PRO A 454 3.48 -15.31 19.91
N LYS A 455 3.42 -16.20 20.90
CA LYS A 455 4.04 -17.53 20.80
C LYS A 455 3.02 -18.46 20.13
N VAL A 456 3.22 -18.72 18.85
CA VAL A 456 2.44 -19.69 18.09
C VAL A 456 3.21 -21.01 18.09
N ASN A 457 2.60 -22.08 18.62
CA ASN A 457 3.18 -23.43 18.69
C ASN A 457 3.07 -24.16 17.35
#